data_eff3966029d8c80fee12061ef3e73ccc
#
_entry.id   eff3966029d8c80fee12061ef3e73ccc
#
_cell.length_a   1.000
_cell.length_b   1.000
_cell.length_c   1.000
_cell.angle_alpha   90.00
_cell.angle_beta   90.00
_cell.angle_gamma   90.00
#
_symmetry.space_group_name_H-M   'P 1'
#
loop_
_entity.id
_entity.type
_entity.pdbx_description
1 polymer ?
#
loop_
_entity_poly.entity_id
_entity_poly.type
_entity_poly.pdbx_seq_one_letter_code
_entity_poly.pdbx_strand_id
1 'polypeptide(L)'
;DFGQSPEELETCFQKLNAYHPLIRFCLGFHGEYTNSRQRLEEVAALAEKYKAPVYSHNSETKAEVAQCIERYGKTPTAFLDELGMFRYGGGGYHCVHFNQEDMEIFHKRGLYVVTNPGSNAKLASGIAPITRMMEMGIPIALGTDGPASNNCLDMFREMFLTTALAKLREEDAA
;
A
#
# COMPACT_ATOMS: atom_id res chain seq x y z
N ASP A 1 -16.88 -1.95 7.77
CA ASP A 1 -15.55 -1.38 8.02
C ASP A 1 -14.68 -2.39 8.76
N PHE A 2 -13.48 -2.59 8.27
CA PHE A 2 -12.55 -3.56 8.82
C PHE A 2 -11.38 -2.84 9.52
N GLY A 3 -11.01 -3.31 10.71
CA GLY A 3 -9.91 -2.75 11.48
C GLY A 3 -10.36 -1.76 12.56
N GLN A 4 -9.40 -0.93 13.03
CA GLN A 4 -9.61 0.02 14.11
C GLN A 4 -10.52 1.19 13.71
N SER A 5 -11.31 1.70 14.66
CA SER A 5 -12.10 2.90 14.43
C SER A 5 -11.20 4.15 14.30
N PRO A 6 -11.67 5.27 13.71
CA PRO A 6 -10.89 6.50 13.65
C PRO A 6 -10.47 7.00 15.03
N GLU A 7 -11.32 6.85 16.05
CA GLU A 7 -11.02 7.23 17.44
C GLU A 7 -9.91 6.35 18.04
N GLU A 8 -9.92 5.05 17.73
CA GLU A 8 -8.86 4.13 18.15
C GLU A 8 -7.54 4.45 17.45
N LEU A 9 -7.58 4.71 16.12
CA LEU A 9 -6.41 5.14 15.36
C LEU A 9 -5.81 6.42 15.91
N GLU A 10 -6.66 7.42 16.21
CA GLU A 10 -6.23 8.68 16.78
C GLU A 10 -5.60 8.48 18.15
N THR A 11 -6.22 7.68 19.00
CA THR A 11 -5.70 7.32 20.33
C THR A 11 -4.34 6.64 20.25
N CYS A 12 -4.19 5.66 19.33
CA CYS A 12 -2.92 4.98 19.09
C CYS A 12 -1.87 5.94 18.56
N PHE A 13 -2.22 6.81 17.61
CA PHE A 13 -1.31 7.80 17.04
C PHE A 13 -0.74 8.72 18.13
N GLN A 14 -1.59 9.29 18.98
CA GLN A 14 -1.18 10.18 20.05
C GLN A 14 -0.30 9.46 21.10
N LYS A 15 -0.74 8.30 21.58
CA LYS A 15 -0.03 7.57 22.64
C LYS A 15 1.31 7.02 22.17
N LEU A 16 1.36 6.37 21.01
CA LEU A 16 2.56 5.68 20.57
C LEU A 16 3.64 6.66 20.07
N ASN A 17 3.25 7.73 19.41
CA ASN A 17 4.20 8.76 18.97
C ASN A 17 4.76 9.60 20.13
N ALA A 18 4.06 9.64 21.26
CA ALA A 18 4.54 10.28 22.50
C ALA A 18 5.32 9.34 23.43
N TYR A 19 5.27 8.02 23.18
CA TYR A 19 5.78 7.02 24.12
C TYR A 19 7.31 6.95 24.17
N HIS A 20 7.96 6.92 22.99
CA HIS A 20 9.42 6.80 22.91
C HIS A 20 9.95 7.35 21.57
N PRO A 21 11.12 8.03 21.54
CA PRO A 21 11.64 8.65 20.31
C PRO A 21 11.97 7.66 19.18
N LEU A 22 12.17 6.37 19.48
CA LEU A 22 12.40 5.32 18.49
C LEU A 22 11.11 4.68 17.95
N ILE A 23 9.94 5.07 18.47
CA ILE A 23 8.65 4.55 18.02
C ILE A 23 7.99 5.61 17.14
N ARG A 24 7.54 5.19 15.96
CA ARG A 24 6.72 5.98 15.04
C ARG A 24 5.49 5.16 14.66
N PHE A 25 4.33 5.71 14.92
CA PHE A 25 3.05 5.16 14.51
C PHE A 25 2.57 5.94 13.29
N CYS A 26 2.34 5.24 12.17
CA CYS A 26 1.73 5.79 10.98
C CYS A 26 0.23 5.48 11.01
N LEU A 27 -0.58 6.34 10.42
CA LEU A 27 -1.98 6.02 10.20
C LEU A 27 -2.10 4.91 9.16
N GLY A 28 -3.17 4.14 9.24
CA GLY A 28 -3.42 3.08 8.27
C GLY A 28 -4.83 2.52 8.38
N PHE A 29 -5.22 1.82 7.35
CA PHE A 29 -6.45 1.03 7.27
C PHE A 29 -6.17 -0.18 6.40
N HIS A 30 -7.05 -1.18 6.42
CA HIS A 30 -6.80 -2.42 5.71
C HIS A 30 -6.70 -2.21 4.19
N GLY A 31 -7.78 -1.81 3.54
CA GLY A 31 -7.84 -1.56 2.11
C GLY A 31 -9.11 -0.78 1.74
N GLU A 32 -9.14 -0.20 0.55
CA GLU A 32 -10.30 0.57 0.06
C GLU A 32 -11.56 -0.29 0.11
N TYR A 33 -11.49 -1.52 -0.40
CA TYR A 33 -12.63 -2.43 -0.56
C TYR A 33 -13.21 -2.99 0.74
N THR A 34 -12.52 -2.82 1.86
CA THR A 34 -12.98 -3.27 3.19
C THR A 34 -13.47 -2.13 4.09
N ASN A 35 -13.52 -0.92 3.58
CA ASN A 35 -13.93 0.25 4.32
C ASN A 35 -14.98 1.07 3.57
N SER A 36 -15.93 1.65 4.30
CA SER A 36 -16.86 2.59 3.74
C SER A 36 -16.17 3.90 3.34
N ARG A 37 -16.76 4.60 2.37
CA ARG A 37 -16.27 5.93 1.98
C ARG A 37 -16.15 6.87 3.18
N GLN A 38 -17.16 6.86 4.06
CA GLN A 38 -17.14 7.67 5.28
C GLN A 38 -15.89 7.38 6.13
N ARG A 39 -15.58 6.10 6.35
CA ARG A 39 -14.39 5.69 7.12
C ARG A 39 -13.11 6.18 6.46
N LEU A 40 -13.00 6.10 5.16
CA LEU A 40 -11.83 6.58 4.42
C LEU A 40 -11.69 8.11 4.51
N GLU A 41 -12.79 8.86 4.44
CA GLU A 41 -12.80 10.31 4.66
C GLU A 41 -12.38 10.69 6.08
N GLU A 42 -12.80 9.95 7.09
CA GLU A 42 -12.38 10.13 8.50
C GLU A 42 -10.88 9.88 8.70
N VAL A 43 -10.33 8.83 8.08
CA VAL A 43 -8.87 8.57 8.12
C VAL A 43 -8.10 9.67 7.40
N ALA A 44 -8.58 10.15 6.25
CA ALA A 44 -7.97 11.27 5.53
C ALA A 44 -8.00 12.57 6.37
N ALA A 45 -9.08 12.81 7.11
CA ALA A 45 -9.16 13.93 8.05
C ALA A 45 -8.15 13.82 9.21
N LEU A 46 -7.89 12.61 9.72
CA LEU A 46 -6.83 12.38 10.71
C LEU A 46 -5.45 12.62 10.10
N ALA A 47 -5.20 12.18 8.87
CA ALA A 47 -3.95 12.45 8.16
C ALA A 47 -3.71 13.96 7.99
N GLU A 48 -4.75 14.72 7.64
CA GLU A 48 -4.69 16.19 7.56
C GLU A 48 -4.43 16.83 8.93
N LYS A 49 -5.13 16.38 9.96
CA LYS A 49 -5.02 16.90 11.34
C LYS A 49 -3.61 16.76 11.91
N TYR A 50 -3.01 15.59 11.70
CA TYR A 50 -1.71 15.24 12.29
C TYR A 50 -0.53 15.37 11.32
N LYS A 51 -0.76 15.77 10.07
CA LYS A 51 0.26 15.80 9.01
C LYS A 51 0.98 14.45 8.91
N ALA A 52 0.20 13.38 9.00
CA ALA A 52 0.70 12.02 9.17
C ALA A 52 0.65 11.22 7.87
N PRO A 53 1.66 10.36 7.62
CA PRO A 53 1.64 9.42 6.50
C PRO A 53 0.61 8.33 6.72
N VAL A 54 0.05 7.80 5.62
CA VAL A 54 -0.94 6.72 5.63
C VAL A 54 -0.46 5.54 4.80
N TYR A 55 -0.67 4.33 5.33
CA TYR A 55 -0.36 3.07 4.64
C TYR A 55 -1.60 2.17 4.58
N SER A 56 -1.81 1.50 3.43
CA SER A 56 -2.88 0.51 3.25
C SER A 56 -2.54 -0.49 2.16
N HIS A 57 -3.24 -1.62 2.11
CA HIS A 57 -3.23 -2.47 0.92
C HIS A 57 -3.77 -1.68 -0.27
N ASN A 58 -3.16 -1.84 -1.43
CA ASN A 58 -3.50 -1.02 -2.59
C ASN A 58 -3.31 -1.82 -3.88
N SER A 59 -4.40 -1.97 -4.63
CA SER A 59 -4.40 -2.61 -5.94
C SER A 59 -3.70 -3.97 -5.97
N GLU A 60 -3.97 -4.79 -4.96
CA GLU A 60 -3.40 -6.13 -4.83
C GLU A 60 -3.97 -7.08 -5.89
N THR A 61 -5.30 -7.04 -6.10
CA THR A 61 -5.98 -7.94 -7.03
C THR A 61 -6.70 -7.19 -8.15
N LYS A 62 -6.89 -7.88 -9.29
CA LYS A 62 -7.70 -7.33 -10.40
C LYS A 62 -9.14 -7.04 -9.97
N ALA A 63 -9.69 -7.88 -9.09
CA ALA A 63 -11.06 -7.73 -8.61
C ALA A 63 -11.21 -6.46 -7.75
N GLU A 64 -10.26 -6.17 -6.86
CA GLU A 64 -10.22 -4.94 -6.08
C GLU A 64 -10.25 -3.71 -6.99
N VAL A 65 -9.35 -3.65 -7.97
CA VAL A 65 -9.28 -2.52 -8.91
C VAL A 65 -10.57 -2.36 -9.69
N ALA A 66 -11.09 -3.46 -10.27
CA ALA A 66 -12.33 -3.42 -11.06
C ALA A 66 -13.53 -2.94 -10.23
N GLN A 67 -13.68 -3.44 -9.01
CA GLN A 67 -14.76 -3.04 -8.10
C GLN A 67 -14.65 -1.58 -7.64
N CYS A 68 -13.44 -1.08 -7.41
CA CYS A 68 -13.23 0.33 -7.08
C CYS A 68 -13.61 1.23 -8.26
N ILE A 69 -13.23 0.85 -9.48
CA ILE A 69 -13.62 1.57 -10.70
C ILE A 69 -15.15 1.55 -10.88
N GLU A 70 -15.80 0.43 -10.61
CA GLU A 70 -17.26 0.33 -10.68
C GLU A 70 -17.94 1.26 -9.66
N ARG A 71 -17.42 1.34 -8.42
CA ARG A 71 -18.00 2.18 -7.35
C ARG A 71 -17.73 3.67 -7.54
N TYR A 72 -16.51 4.03 -7.95
CA TYR A 72 -16.03 5.42 -7.88
C TYR A 72 -15.50 5.97 -9.21
N GLY A 73 -15.47 5.17 -10.28
CA GLY A 73 -14.91 5.57 -11.57
C GLY A 73 -13.39 5.74 -11.57
N LYS A 74 -12.70 5.25 -10.54
CA LYS A 74 -11.26 5.45 -10.30
C LYS A 74 -10.61 4.19 -9.75
N THR A 75 -9.29 4.07 -9.96
CA THR A 75 -8.49 3.05 -9.27
C THR A 75 -8.44 3.34 -7.76
N PRO A 76 -8.11 2.34 -6.91
CA PRO A 76 -7.94 2.57 -5.48
C PRO A 76 -6.98 3.72 -5.17
N THR A 77 -5.83 3.77 -5.84
CA THR A 77 -4.84 4.85 -5.67
C THR A 77 -5.40 6.23 -6.00
N ALA A 78 -6.01 6.37 -7.18
CA ALA A 78 -6.56 7.65 -7.63
C ALA A 78 -7.73 8.12 -6.74
N PHE A 79 -8.56 7.20 -6.27
CA PHE A 79 -9.64 7.51 -5.33
C PHE A 79 -9.11 7.96 -3.96
N LEU A 80 -8.13 7.24 -3.40
CA LEU A 80 -7.53 7.61 -2.12
C LEU A 80 -6.77 8.94 -2.20
N ASP A 81 -6.09 9.22 -3.32
CA ASP A 81 -5.42 10.51 -3.52
C ASP A 81 -6.42 11.67 -3.60
N GLU A 82 -7.57 11.47 -4.25
CA GLU A 82 -8.67 12.46 -4.29
C GLU A 82 -9.20 12.81 -2.90
N LEU A 83 -9.31 11.81 -2.00
CA LEU A 83 -9.69 12.03 -0.62
C LEU A 83 -8.63 12.78 0.21
N GLY A 84 -7.44 13.01 -0.37
CA GLY A 84 -6.31 13.65 0.32
C GLY A 84 -5.51 12.72 1.22
N MET A 85 -5.72 11.40 1.11
CA MET A 85 -5.10 10.38 1.95
C MET A 85 -3.56 10.45 1.95
N PHE A 86 -2.97 10.78 0.81
CA PHE A 86 -1.52 10.75 0.59
C PHE A 86 -0.84 12.13 0.67
N ARG A 87 -1.53 13.16 1.16
CA ARG A 87 -1.00 14.53 1.20
C ARG A 87 0.29 14.66 2.00
N TYR A 88 0.46 13.84 3.03
CA TYR A 88 1.60 13.86 3.94
C TYR A 88 2.48 12.61 3.83
N GLY A 89 2.45 11.94 2.68
CA GLY A 89 3.22 10.74 2.43
C GLY A 89 2.51 9.46 2.83
N GLY A 90 3.27 8.38 2.90
CA GLY A 90 2.76 7.04 3.17
C GLY A 90 3.12 6.06 2.08
N GLY A 91 2.24 5.11 1.81
CA GLY A 91 2.48 4.13 0.77
C GLY A 91 1.38 3.09 0.62
N GLY A 92 1.62 2.17 -0.28
CA GLY A 92 0.76 1.04 -0.57
C GLY A 92 1.48 -0.29 -0.40
N TYR A 93 0.79 -1.26 0.19
CA TYR A 93 1.23 -2.64 0.19
C TYR A 93 0.80 -3.32 -1.12
N HIS A 94 1.59 -4.26 -1.62
CA HIS A 94 1.43 -5.04 -2.84
C HIS A 94 1.57 -4.25 -4.13
N CYS A 95 0.67 -3.33 -4.46
CA CYS A 95 0.67 -2.49 -5.67
C CYS A 95 0.83 -3.28 -6.98
N VAL A 96 0.24 -4.49 -7.03
CA VAL A 96 0.43 -5.46 -8.12
C VAL A 96 -0.18 -4.96 -9.44
N HIS A 97 -1.37 -4.34 -9.34
CA HIS A 97 -2.16 -3.91 -10.50
C HIS A 97 -2.17 -2.40 -10.70
N PHE A 98 -1.05 -1.74 -10.39
CA PHE A 98 -0.88 -0.33 -10.69
C PHE A 98 -0.86 -0.08 -12.19
N ASN A 99 -1.61 0.91 -12.62
CA ASN A 99 -1.53 1.48 -13.96
C ASN A 99 -0.54 2.65 -13.99
N GLN A 100 -0.42 3.32 -15.14
CA GLN A 100 0.50 4.45 -15.30
C GLN A 100 0.13 5.64 -14.38
N GLU A 101 -1.17 5.96 -14.25
CA GLU A 101 -1.66 7.03 -13.39
C GLU A 101 -1.36 6.77 -11.90
N ASP A 102 -1.54 5.53 -11.43
CA ASP A 102 -1.23 5.14 -10.05
C ASP A 102 0.26 5.36 -9.74
N MET A 103 1.14 4.95 -10.66
CA MET A 103 2.58 5.16 -10.53
C MET A 103 2.96 6.65 -10.56
N GLU A 104 2.32 7.46 -11.39
CA GLU A 104 2.52 8.91 -11.43
C GLU A 104 2.11 9.59 -10.12
N ILE A 105 0.99 9.17 -9.52
CA ILE A 105 0.55 9.64 -8.19
C ILE A 105 1.61 9.28 -7.14
N PHE A 106 2.08 8.02 -7.12
CA PHE A 106 3.09 7.57 -6.16
C PHE A 106 4.40 8.33 -6.30
N HIS A 107 4.89 8.49 -7.52
CA HIS A 107 6.09 9.29 -7.80
C HIS A 107 5.92 10.75 -7.34
N LYS A 108 4.85 11.41 -7.76
CA LYS A 108 4.57 12.83 -7.44
C LYS A 108 4.43 13.09 -5.94
N ARG A 109 3.83 12.15 -5.20
CA ARG A 109 3.61 12.25 -3.75
C ARG A 109 4.79 11.73 -2.93
N GLY A 110 5.80 11.11 -3.56
CA GLY A 110 6.93 10.49 -2.86
C GLY A 110 6.51 9.30 -1.99
N LEU A 111 5.54 8.51 -2.46
CA LEU A 111 5.00 7.36 -1.71
C LEU A 111 5.87 6.13 -1.88
N TYR A 112 5.85 5.27 -0.87
CA TYR A 112 6.54 3.99 -0.88
C TYR A 112 5.63 2.87 -1.39
N VAL A 113 6.16 2.03 -2.25
CA VAL A 113 5.57 0.72 -2.53
C VAL A 113 6.23 -0.31 -1.63
N VAL A 114 5.44 -1.06 -0.88
CA VAL A 114 5.92 -2.19 -0.08
C VAL A 114 5.46 -3.48 -0.78
N THR A 115 6.34 -4.07 -1.59
CA THR A 115 5.99 -5.30 -2.31
C THR A 115 6.14 -6.52 -1.42
N ASN A 116 5.20 -7.47 -1.56
CA ASN A 116 5.13 -8.71 -0.77
C ASN A 116 5.11 -9.92 -1.72
N PRO A 117 6.22 -10.21 -2.43
CA PRO A 117 6.21 -11.14 -3.55
C PRO A 117 5.85 -12.57 -3.16
N GLY A 118 6.21 -13.03 -1.98
CA GLY A 118 5.84 -14.35 -1.47
C GLY A 118 4.32 -14.49 -1.29
N SER A 119 3.67 -13.48 -0.69
CA SER A 119 2.22 -13.40 -0.55
C SER A 119 1.55 -13.29 -1.92
N ASN A 120 2.00 -12.37 -2.76
CA ASN A 120 1.45 -12.16 -4.10
C ASN A 120 1.45 -13.46 -4.94
N ALA A 121 2.53 -14.23 -4.86
CA ALA A 121 2.65 -15.51 -5.54
C ALA A 121 1.73 -16.58 -4.94
N LYS A 122 1.68 -16.69 -3.60
CA LYS A 122 0.84 -17.69 -2.91
C LYS A 122 -0.64 -17.46 -3.15
N LEU A 123 -1.09 -16.21 -3.11
CA LEU A 123 -2.49 -15.84 -3.29
C LEU A 123 -2.88 -15.65 -4.76
N ALA A 124 -1.93 -15.85 -5.68
CA ALA A 124 -2.10 -15.61 -7.11
C ALA A 124 -2.57 -14.17 -7.44
N SER A 125 -2.18 -13.20 -6.62
CA SER A 125 -2.47 -11.78 -6.85
C SER A 125 -1.78 -11.26 -8.12
N GLY A 126 -0.57 -11.75 -8.41
CA GLY A 126 0.21 -11.41 -9.60
C GLY A 126 1.65 -10.95 -9.26
N ILE A 127 2.31 -10.37 -10.25
CA ILE A 127 3.68 -9.83 -10.11
C ILE A 127 3.61 -8.31 -10.22
N ALA A 128 4.04 -7.60 -9.19
CA ALA A 128 4.08 -6.13 -9.20
C ALA A 128 5.08 -5.59 -10.25
N PRO A 129 4.80 -4.46 -10.93
CA PRO A 129 5.65 -3.90 -11.98
C PRO A 129 6.86 -3.14 -11.37
N ILE A 130 7.69 -3.83 -10.58
CA ILE A 130 8.76 -3.25 -9.77
C ILE A 130 9.80 -2.53 -10.63
N THR A 131 10.20 -3.12 -11.75
CA THR A 131 11.16 -2.52 -12.70
C THR A 131 10.68 -1.14 -13.14
N ARG A 132 9.44 -1.06 -13.60
CA ARG A 132 8.84 0.19 -14.06
C ARG A 132 8.71 1.23 -12.94
N MET A 133 8.33 0.80 -11.75
CA MET A 133 8.24 1.68 -10.57
C MET A 133 9.62 2.27 -10.21
N MET A 134 10.67 1.44 -10.23
CA MET A 134 12.04 1.88 -9.98
C MET A 134 12.55 2.86 -11.04
N GLU A 135 12.29 2.61 -12.33
CA GLU A 135 12.60 3.54 -13.42
C GLU A 135 11.94 4.91 -13.25
N MET A 136 10.73 4.94 -12.70
CA MET A 136 10.01 6.18 -12.38
C MET A 136 10.51 6.83 -11.06
N GLY A 137 11.48 6.24 -10.37
CA GLY A 137 12.00 6.77 -9.11
C GLY A 137 11.06 6.58 -7.91
N ILE A 138 10.12 5.63 -7.97
CA ILE A 138 9.26 5.28 -6.84
C ILE A 138 10.08 4.44 -5.85
N PRO A 139 10.16 4.82 -4.57
CA PRO A 139 10.91 4.06 -3.58
C PRO A 139 10.20 2.73 -3.28
N ILE A 140 10.97 1.64 -3.35
CA ILE A 140 10.50 0.28 -3.11
C ILE A 140 11.00 -0.24 -1.76
N ALA A 141 10.10 -0.79 -0.98
CA ALA A 141 10.39 -1.56 0.22
C ALA A 141 9.88 -2.99 0.05
N LEU A 142 10.39 -3.90 0.87
CA LEU A 142 9.99 -5.30 0.88
C LEU A 142 9.24 -5.62 2.15
N GLY A 143 8.22 -6.45 2.04
CA GLY A 143 7.47 -7.02 3.15
C GLY A 143 7.24 -8.50 2.95
N THR A 144 7.03 -9.21 4.03
CA THR A 144 6.67 -10.64 4.02
C THR A 144 5.17 -10.86 3.94
N ASP A 145 4.38 -9.85 4.27
CA ASP A 145 2.98 -10.00 4.64
C ASP A 145 2.80 -10.91 5.88
N GLY A 146 1.57 -11.28 6.22
CA GLY A 146 1.28 -12.10 7.37
C GLY A 146 1.54 -13.61 7.16
N PRO A 147 1.62 -14.40 8.26
CA PRO A 147 1.90 -15.84 8.16
C PRO A 147 0.81 -16.64 7.44
N ALA A 148 -0.42 -16.13 7.36
CA ALA A 148 -1.51 -16.78 6.63
C ALA A 148 -1.30 -16.70 5.10
N SER A 149 -0.76 -15.60 4.61
CA SER A 149 -0.50 -15.36 3.19
C SER A 149 0.95 -15.69 2.77
N ASN A 150 1.87 -15.80 3.73
CA ASN A 150 3.26 -16.20 3.51
C ASN A 150 3.75 -17.10 4.64
N ASN A 151 3.92 -18.40 4.38
CA ASN A 151 4.30 -19.38 5.39
C ASN A 151 5.80 -19.30 5.81
N CYS A 152 6.58 -18.45 5.14
CA CYS A 152 8.01 -18.26 5.42
C CYS A 152 8.30 -16.77 5.52
N LEU A 153 8.30 -16.23 6.74
CA LEU A 153 8.53 -14.80 7.01
C LEU A 153 10.04 -14.49 6.95
N ASP A 154 10.65 -14.70 5.77
CA ASP A 154 12.08 -14.56 5.53
C ASP A 154 12.34 -13.45 4.49
N MET A 155 12.92 -12.33 4.94
CA MET A 155 13.21 -11.18 4.09
C MET A 155 14.24 -11.47 2.99
N PHE A 156 15.19 -12.39 3.19
CA PHE A 156 16.14 -12.78 2.12
C PHE A 156 15.43 -13.54 1.01
N ARG A 157 14.44 -14.36 1.37
CA ARG A 157 13.57 -15.00 0.38
C ARG A 157 12.75 -13.98 -0.38
N GLU A 158 12.19 -12.97 0.28
CA GLU A 158 11.44 -11.90 -0.38
C GLU A 158 12.35 -11.09 -1.33
N MET A 159 13.59 -10.81 -0.96
CA MET A 159 14.57 -10.19 -1.86
C MET A 159 14.81 -11.02 -3.13
N PHE A 160 15.02 -12.33 -2.97
CA PHE A 160 15.17 -13.23 -4.11
C PHE A 160 13.92 -13.26 -4.99
N LEU A 161 12.73 -13.42 -4.38
CA LEU A 161 11.47 -13.46 -5.12
C LEU A 161 11.19 -12.16 -5.87
N THR A 162 11.47 -11.01 -5.25
CA THR A 162 11.30 -9.71 -5.92
C THR A 162 12.09 -9.64 -7.22
N THR A 163 13.36 -10.01 -7.18
CA THR A 163 14.25 -9.94 -8.37
C THR A 163 13.87 -11.01 -9.40
N ALA A 164 13.65 -12.25 -8.96
CA ALA A 164 13.33 -13.36 -9.86
C ALA A 164 11.99 -13.15 -10.58
N LEU A 165 10.96 -12.72 -9.85
CA LEU A 165 9.63 -12.46 -10.43
C LEU A 165 9.62 -11.22 -11.33
N ALA A 166 10.41 -10.17 -11.01
CA ALA A 166 10.57 -9.02 -11.89
C ALA A 166 11.16 -9.45 -13.24
N LYS A 167 12.26 -10.20 -13.25
CA LYS A 167 12.86 -10.75 -14.47
C LYS A 167 11.88 -11.60 -15.28
N LEU A 168 11.10 -12.44 -14.60
CA LEU A 168 10.07 -13.27 -15.24
C LEU A 168 8.96 -12.41 -15.88
N ARG A 169 8.57 -11.32 -15.21
CA ARG A 169 7.55 -10.39 -15.72
C ARG A 169 8.03 -9.65 -16.95
N GLU A 170 9.26 -9.16 -16.93
CA GLU A 170 9.85 -8.38 -18.03
C GLU A 170 10.41 -9.26 -19.17
N GLU A 171 10.45 -10.59 -18.98
CA GLU A 171 11.09 -11.55 -19.89
C GLU A 171 12.55 -11.20 -20.17
N ASP A 172 13.23 -10.61 -19.17
CA ASP A 172 14.61 -10.15 -19.25
C ASP A 172 15.42 -10.71 -18.08
N ALA A 173 16.57 -11.32 -18.38
CA ALA A 173 17.47 -11.89 -17.38
C ALA A 173 18.48 -10.87 -16.81
N ALA A 174 18.56 -9.67 -17.37
CA ALA A 174 19.49 -8.61 -16.94
C ALA A 174 19.12 -7.97 -15.60
#